data_8f46bc9532b379f373b10f541c91c3a1
#
_entry.id   8f46bc9532b379f373b10f541c91c3a1
#
_cell.length_a   1.000
_cell.length_b   1.000
_cell.length_c   1.000
_cell.angle_alpha   90.00
_cell.angle_beta   90.00
_cell.angle_gamma   90.00
#
_symmetry.space_group_name_H-M   'P 1'
#
loop_
_entity.id
_entity.type
_entity.pdbx_description
1 polymer ?
#
loop_
_entity_poly.entity_id
_entity_poly.type
_entity_poly.pdbx_seq_one_letter_code
_entity_poly.pdbx_strand_id
1 'polypeptide(L)'
;KRLLGVARFMNHSGRLTYVNSVVASMPIFAMCSLKVHVTILDHVDKSSRNFLWYGNEINKGGKCLASWEMICKPKSQGGLGVLNLRMQNKALLIKHLYKFYNRMDIPWVKLIWEAHYQNNEAPHTNPNKGSFWWKDCMKMFDLYKEMTSCEIRSGNTCKLWDDSWNGEIMHFKFPELHSFCNQQNISVKKAKDNGNLYNLFQLPLSITAH
;
A
#
# COMPACT_ATOMS: atom_id res chain seq x y z
N LYS A 1 11.58 -11.75 27.60
CA LYS A 1 11.49 -12.21 29.02
C LYS A 1 10.05 -12.22 29.54
N ARG A 2 9.18 -11.23 29.22
CA ARG A 2 7.76 -11.20 29.67
C ARG A 2 6.90 -12.31 29.09
N LEU A 3 7.11 -12.70 27.84
CA LEU A 3 6.35 -13.77 27.16
C LEU A 3 6.51 -15.13 27.83
N LEU A 4 7.70 -15.44 28.37
CA LEU A 4 8.00 -16.73 28.98
C LEU A 4 7.23 -17.01 30.27
N GLY A 5 6.95 -15.97 31.09
CA GLY A 5 6.20 -16.11 32.34
C GLY A 5 4.73 -16.45 32.15
N VAL A 6 4.13 -15.94 31.07
CA VAL A 6 2.69 -16.04 30.79
C VAL A 6 2.36 -17.34 30.04
N ALA A 7 3.27 -17.84 29.21
CA ALA A 7 3.04 -19.00 28.35
C ALA A 7 2.75 -20.31 29.09
N ARG A 8 3.33 -20.48 30.30
CA ARG A 8 3.17 -21.72 31.12
C ARG A 8 1.74 -21.94 31.57
N PHE A 9 0.96 -20.87 31.69
CA PHE A 9 -0.42 -20.89 32.17
C PHE A 9 -1.48 -20.87 31.09
N MET A 10 -1.05 -20.83 29.81
CA MET A 10 -1.96 -20.71 28.66
C MET A 10 -2.04 -21.99 27.83
N ASN A 11 -3.27 -22.40 27.53
CA ASN A 11 -3.54 -23.40 26.50
C ASN A 11 -3.33 -22.79 25.08
N HIS A 12 -3.45 -23.59 24.03
CA HIS A 12 -3.25 -23.13 22.66
C HIS A 12 -4.16 -21.96 22.25
N SER A 13 -5.43 -21.99 22.66
CA SER A 13 -6.38 -20.90 22.38
C SER A 13 -5.97 -19.60 23.09
N GLY A 14 -5.53 -19.66 24.33
CA GLY A 14 -5.01 -18.52 25.05
C GLY A 14 -3.74 -17.94 24.44
N ARG A 15 -2.84 -18.79 23.96
CA ARG A 15 -1.62 -18.34 23.22
C ARG A 15 -1.99 -17.67 21.91
N LEU A 16 -2.95 -18.21 21.15
CA LEU A 16 -3.42 -17.58 19.92
C LEU A 16 -4.03 -16.20 20.18
N THR A 17 -4.88 -16.09 21.20
CA THR A 17 -5.45 -14.80 21.61
C THR A 17 -4.35 -13.82 22.00
N TYR A 18 -3.35 -14.27 22.76
CA TYR A 18 -2.24 -13.43 23.17
C TYR A 18 -1.38 -12.95 21.98
N VAL A 19 -1.07 -13.83 21.02
CA VAL A 19 -0.35 -13.46 19.80
C VAL A 19 -1.11 -12.36 19.06
N ASN A 20 -2.41 -12.51 18.87
CA ASN A 20 -3.21 -11.53 18.12
C ASN A 20 -3.40 -10.21 18.87
N SER A 21 -3.67 -10.26 20.18
CA SER A 21 -4.01 -9.05 20.94
C SER A 21 -2.80 -8.28 21.46
N VAL A 22 -1.70 -8.97 21.74
CA VAL A 22 -0.52 -8.36 22.36
C VAL A 22 0.66 -8.31 21.39
N VAL A 23 1.12 -9.46 20.88
CA VAL A 23 2.36 -9.51 20.12
C VAL A 23 2.20 -8.79 18.76
N ALA A 24 1.08 -9.05 18.07
CA ALA A 24 0.80 -8.41 16.78
C ALA A 24 0.52 -6.91 16.91
N SER A 25 0.03 -6.44 18.07
CA SER A 25 -0.25 -5.02 18.29
C SER A 25 0.98 -4.18 18.60
N MET A 26 2.04 -4.78 19.18
CA MET A 26 3.27 -4.06 19.54
C MET A 26 3.91 -3.28 18.39
N PRO A 27 4.10 -3.85 17.20
CA PRO A 27 4.75 -3.13 16.10
C PRO A 27 3.82 -2.15 15.37
N ILE A 28 2.50 -2.16 15.62
CA ILE A 28 1.52 -1.36 14.84
C ILE A 28 1.86 0.12 14.89
N PHE A 29 2.24 0.65 16.05
CA PHE A 29 2.61 2.07 16.16
C PHE A 29 3.76 2.44 15.23
N ALA A 30 4.82 1.64 15.22
CA ALA A 30 5.95 1.85 14.31
C ALA A 30 5.53 1.66 12.83
N MET A 31 4.69 0.67 12.55
CA MET A 31 4.17 0.39 11.21
C MET A 31 3.28 1.50 10.66
N CYS A 32 2.59 2.26 11.51
CA CYS A 32 1.82 3.43 11.09
C CYS A 32 2.70 4.55 10.54
N SER A 33 3.96 4.62 10.98
CA SER A 33 4.86 5.73 10.67
C SER A 33 6.04 5.34 9.78
N LEU A 34 6.36 4.05 9.68
CA LEU A 34 7.58 3.56 9.04
C LEU A 34 7.31 2.31 8.22
N LYS A 35 8.04 2.17 7.12
CA LYS A 35 8.21 0.87 6.48
C LYS A 35 9.19 0.05 7.30
N VAL A 36 8.65 -0.80 8.17
CA VAL A 36 9.47 -1.65 9.05
C VAL A 36 10.26 -2.64 8.21
N HIS A 37 11.55 -2.78 8.51
CA HIS A 37 12.41 -3.70 7.77
C HIS A 37 11.95 -5.15 7.91
N VAL A 38 12.02 -5.90 6.81
CA VAL A 38 11.49 -7.29 6.75
C VAL A 38 12.10 -8.20 7.80
N THR A 39 13.38 -8.05 8.12
CA THR A 39 14.06 -8.86 9.15
C THR A 39 13.47 -8.67 10.55
N ILE A 40 13.00 -7.46 10.87
CA ILE A 40 12.34 -7.18 12.15
C ILE A 40 10.97 -7.87 12.20
N LEU A 41 10.19 -7.77 11.11
CA LEU A 41 8.90 -8.44 11.00
C LEU A 41 9.07 -9.96 11.08
N ASP A 42 10.08 -10.52 10.42
CA ASP A 42 10.41 -11.94 10.47
C ASP A 42 10.80 -12.40 11.87
N HIS A 43 11.51 -11.56 12.62
CA HIS A 43 11.86 -11.86 14.01
C HIS A 43 10.61 -11.90 14.90
N VAL A 44 9.67 -10.95 14.71
CA VAL A 44 8.40 -10.94 15.43
C VAL A 44 7.56 -12.16 15.06
N ASP A 45 7.46 -12.51 13.77
CA ASP A 45 6.74 -13.69 13.29
C ASP A 45 7.34 -14.97 13.82
N LYS A 46 8.67 -15.09 13.87
CA LYS A 46 9.38 -16.23 14.43
C LYS A 46 9.10 -16.38 15.94
N SER A 47 9.12 -15.28 16.67
CA SER A 47 8.82 -15.25 18.09
C SER A 47 7.36 -15.62 18.35
N SER A 48 6.43 -15.10 17.55
CA SER A 48 4.99 -15.41 17.63
C SER A 48 4.73 -16.89 17.36
N ARG A 49 5.36 -17.47 16.33
CA ARG A 49 5.26 -18.88 15.99
C ARG A 49 5.78 -19.78 17.10
N ASN A 50 6.96 -19.46 17.66
CA ASN A 50 7.55 -20.22 18.74
C ASN A 50 6.66 -20.16 20.00
N PHE A 51 6.13 -19.00 20.32
CA PHE A 51 5.21 -18.82 21.44
C PHE A 51 3.91 -19.62 21.25
N LEU A 52 3.32 -19.56 20.06
CA LEU A 52 2.09 -20.27 19.75
C LEU A 52 2.25 -21.77 19.92
N TRP A 53 3.28 -22.36 19.33
CA TRP A 53 3.46 -23.82 19.31
C TRP A 53 4.10 -24.39 20.58
N TYR A 54 5.12 -23.72 21.09
CA TYR A 54 5.92 -24.25 22.20
C TYR A 54 5.73 -23.51 23.51
N GLY A 55 5.07 -22.36 23.52
CA GLY A 55 4.91 -21.54 24.72
C GLY A 55 6.21 -20.87 25.19
N ASN A 56 7.22 -20.81 24.33
CA ASN A 56 8.48 -20.10 24.59
C ASN A 56 8.97 -19.35 23.34
N GLU A 57 9.90 -18.43 23.52
CA GLU A 57 10.52 -17.67 22.43
C GLU A 57 11.65 -18.46 21.74
N ILE A 58 12.19 -19.48 22.39
CA ILE A 58 13.37 -20.22 21.95
C ILE A 58 12.91 -21.61 21.48
N ASN A 59 12.97 -21.82 20.18
CA ASN A 59 12.69 -23.13 19.60
C ASN A 59 13.89 -24.06 19.81
N LYS A 60 13.69 -25.19 20.51
CA LYS A 60 14.66 -26.26 20.70
C LYS A 60 14.52 -27.38 19.67
N GLY A 61 14.07 -27.08 18.44
CA GLY A 61 14.07 -28.06 17.34
C GLY A 61 12.75 -28.81 17.12
N GLY A 62 11.64 -28.33 17.67
CA GLY A 62 10.31 -28.90 17.39
C GLY A 62 9.78 -28.58 15.99
N LYS A 63 8.92 -29.45 15.45
CA LYS A 63 8.23 -29.23 14.16
C LYS A 63 6.97 -28.39 14.39
N CYS A 64 6.80 -27.33 13.62
CA CYS A 64 5.53 -26.60 13.58
C CYS A 64 4.48 -27.43 12.84
N LEU A 65 3.26 -27.51 13.38
CA LEU A 65 2.18 -28.33 12.80
C LEU A 65 1.60 -27.75 11.51
N ALA A 66 1.74 -26.43 11.30
CA ALA A 66 1.30 -25.74 10.09
C ALA A 66 2.27 -24.64 9.68
N SER A 67 2.28 -24.28 8.40
CA SER A 67 3.05 -23.15 7.90
C SER A 67 2.52 -21.82 8.49
N TRP A 68 3.40 -20.83 8.67
CA TRP A 68 3.00 -19.54 9.21
C TRP A 68 2.03 -18.80 8.28
N GLU A 69 2.19 -18.97 6.98
CA GLU A 69 1.28 -18.42 5.96
C GLU A 69 -0.13 -18.98 6.10
N MET A 70 -0.26 -20.30 6.36
CA MET A 70 -1.55 -20.94 6.59
C MET A 70 -2.21 -20.38 7.85
N ILE A 71 -1.45 -20.20 8.93
CA ILE A 71 -1.94 -19.65 10.22
C ILE A 71 -2.45 -18.21 10.04
N CYS A 72 -1.78 -17.42 9.18
CA CYS A 72 -2.19 -16.05 8.90
C CYS A 72 -3.43 -15.93 8.00
N LYS A 73 -3.88 -17.01 7.35
CA LYS A 73 -5.12 -16.95 6.56
C LYS A 73 -6.35 -16.67 7.43
N PRO A 74 -7.39 -16.05 6.86
CA PRO A 74 -8.66 -15.89 7.54
C PRO A 74 -9.25 -17.23 8.00
N LYS A 75 -10.03 -17.24 9.09
CA LYS A 75 -10.70 -18.44 9.58
C LYS A 75 -11.63 -19.07 8.55
N SER A 76 -12.27 -18.24 7.71
CA SER A 76 -13.10 -18.70 6.58
C SER A 76 -12.33 -19.48 5.52
N GLN A 77 -11.00 -19.35 5.48
CA GLN A 77 -10.08 -20.05 4.56
C GLN A 77 -9.24 -21.13 5.26
N GLY A 78 -9.66 -21.56 6.44
CA GLY A 78 -8.98 -22.60 7.21
C GLY A 78 -7.75 -22.14 8.00
N GLY A 79 -7.49 -20.82 8.08
CA GLY A 79 -6.43 -20.25 8.91
C GLY A 79 -6.87 -19.97 10.35
N LEU A 80 -5.94 -19.51 11.17
CA LEU A 80 -6.23 -19.08 12.55
C LEU A 80 -6.49 -17.57 12.67
N GLY A 81 -6.35 -16.81 11.57
CA GLY A 81 -6.55 -15.37 11.53
C GLY A 81 -5.48 -14.59 12.29
N VAL A 82 -4.26 -15.10 12.36
CA VAL A 82 -3.13 -14.34 12.89
C VAL A 82 -2.79 -13.21 11.91
N LEU A 83 -2.54 -12.01 12.44
CA LEU A 83 -2.26 -10.84 11.64
C LEU A 83 -0.96 -11.01 10.85
N ASN A 84 -1.04 -10.91 9.52
CA ASN A 84 0.14 -10.85 8.67
C ASN A 84 0.78 -9.47 8.78
N LEU A 85 1.89 -9.37 9.50
CA LEU A 85 2.54 -8.09 9.81
C LEU A 85 3.07 -7.38 8.56
N ARG A 86 3.53 -8.12 7.55
CA ARG A 86 4.01 -7.54 6.29
C ARG A 86 2.88 -6.87 5.51
N MET A 87 1.73 -7.54 5.40
CA MET A 87 0.54 -6.98 4.75
C MET A 87 -0.02 -5.80 5.56
N GLN A 88 -0.03 -5.92 6.88
CA GLN A 88 -0.47 -4.86 7.77
C GLN A 88 0.37 -3.58 7.61
N ASN A 89 1.71 -3.69 7.55
CA ASN A 89 2.57 -2.52 7.37
C ASN A 89 2.32 -1.85 6.01
N LYS A 90 2.16 -2.63 4.93
CA LYS A 90 1.79 -2.08 3.61
C LYS A 90 0.44 -1.34 3.67
N ALA A 91 -0.59 -1.96 4.26
CA ALA A 91 -1.92 -1.37 4.36
C ALA A 91 -1.92 -0.05 5.15
N LEU A 92 -1.15 0.01 6.24
CA LEU A 92 -1.02 1.23 7.04
C LEU A 92 -0.31 2.36 6.29
N LEU A 93 0.71 2.06 5.48
CA LEU A 93 1.38 3.05 4.63
C LEU A 93 0.48 3.51 3.48
N ILE A 94 -0.24 2.60 2.83
CA ILE A 94 -1.21 2.94 1.76
C ILE A 94 -2.30 3.87 2.27
N LYS A 95 -2.73 3.74 3.52
CA LYS A 95 -3.70 4.65 4.14
C LYS A 95 -3.24 6.12 4.12
N HIS A 96 -1.92 6.38 4.17
CA HIS A 96 -1.40 7.75 4.05
C HIS A 96 -1.54 8.27 2.61
N LEU A 97 -1.31 7.43 1.60
CA LEU A 97 -1.56 7.80 0.19
C LEU A 97 -3.04 8.11 -0.04
N TYR A 98 -3.94 7.30 0.49
CA TYR A 98 -5.38 7.57 0.43
C TYR A 98 -5.71 8.97 1.01
N LYS A 99 -5.21 9.29 2.20
CA LYS A 99 -5.42 10.60 2.82
C LYS A 99 -4.87 11.74 1.98
N PHE A 100 -3.68 11.54 1.42
CA PHE A 100 -2.98 12.54 0.61
C PHE A 100 -3.71 12.82 -0.71
N TYR A 101 -4.06 11.79 -1.48
CA TYR A 101 -4.73 11.94 -2.77
C TYR A 101 -6.17 12.45 -2.64
N ASN A 102 -6.85 12.12 -1.54
CA ASN A 102 -8.16 12.67 -1.23
C ASN A 102 -8.12 14.08 -0.62
N ARG A 103 -6.93 14.67 -0.48
CA ARG A 103 -6.73 16.01 0.12
C ARG A 103 -7.49 16.18 1.42
N MET A 104 -7.42 15.18 2.30
CA MET A 104 -8.09 15.26 3.58
C MET A 104 -7.61 16.48 4.37
N ASP A 105 -8.52 17.10 5.12
CA ASP A 105 -8.21 18.26 5.95
C ASP A 105 -7.38 17.88 7.18
N ILE A 106 -6.11 17.59 6.93
CA ILE A 106 -5.12 17.15 7.91
C ILE A 106 -3.86 18.00 7.72
N PRO A 107 -3.25 18.53 8.79
CA PRO A 107 -2.12 19.47 8.70
C PRO A 107 -0.96 18.98 7.81
N TRP A 108 -0.52 17.73 7.96
CA TRP A 108 0.59 17.21 7.17
C TRP A 108 0.24 17.07 5.67
N VAL A 109 -1.02 16.77 5.33
CA VAL A 109 -1.48 16.71 3.93
C VAL A 109 -1.38 18.09 3.30
N LYS A 110 -1.91 19.12 3.97
CA LYS A 110 -1.82 20.50 3.51
C LYS A 110 -0.37 20.93 3.33
N LEU A 111 0.47 20.67 4.33
CA LEU A 111 1.90 21.02 4.30
C LEU A 111 2.61 20.41 3.08
N ILE A 112 2.40 19.13 2.80
CA ILE A 112 3.05 18.47 1.65
C ILE A 112 2.52 19.02 0.33
N TRP A 113 1.22 19.28 0.19
CA TRP A 113 0.65 19.85 -1.01
C TRP A 113 1.18 21.26 -1.25
N GLU A 114 1.24 22.12 -0.24
CA GLU A 114 1.74 23.49 -0.34
C GLU A 114 3.25 23.55 -0.61
N ALA A 115 4.04 22.67 0.02
CA ALA A 115 5.48 22.70 -0.13
C ALA A 115 5.98 22.11 -1.47
N HIS A 116 5.27 21.12 -2.03
CA HIS A 116 5.80 20.34 -3.16
C HIS A 116 4.90 20.29 -4.39
N TYR A 117 3.62 20.70 -4.29
CA TYR A 117 2.62 20.52 -5.34
C TYR A 117 1.75 21.76 -5.57
N GLN A 118 2.36 22.95 -5.54
CA GLN A 118 1.70 24.25 -5.70
C GLN A 118 0.87 24.36 -6.99
N ASN A 119 1.29 23.69 -8.07
CA ASN A 119 0.58 23.71 -9.35
C ASN A 119 -0.67 22.81 -9.39
N ASN A 120 -1.09 22.26 -8.26
CA ASN A 120 -2.21 21.32 -8.17
C ASN A 120 -2.07 20.07 -9.06
N GLU A 121 -0.89 19.76 -9.51
CA GLU A 121 -0.61 18.51 -10.22
C GLU A 121 -0.39 17.39 -9.20
N ALA A 122 -1.02 16.24 -9.45
CA ALA A 122 -0.77 15.06 -8.62
C ALA A 122 0.70 14.67 -8.70
N PRO A 123 1.33 14.33 -7.55
CA PRO A 123 2.72 13.94 -7.55
C PRO A 123 2.93 12.71 -8.41
N HIS A 124 3.87 12.80 -9.34
CA HIS A 124 4.41 11.64 -10.01
C HIS A 124 5.25 10.84 -9.03
N THR A 125 5.30 9.54 -9.24
CA THR A 125 6.13 8.59 -8.51
C THR A 125 7.61 8.94 -8.63
N ASN A 126 8.06 9.98 -7.95
CA ASN A 126 9.48 10.18 -7.77
C ASN A 126 9.83 9.92 -6.30
N PRO A 127 10.23 8.68 -5.96
CA PRO A 127 10.55 8.29 -4.59
C PRO A 127 11.75 9.02 -4.02
N ASN A 128 12.46 9.80 -4.84
CA ASN A 128 13.67 10.52 -4.44
C ASN A 128 13.41 11.89 -3.79
N LYS A 129 12.19 12.41 -3.88
CA LYS A 129 11.80 13.67 -3.23
C LYS A 129 11.09 13.46 -1.88
N GLY A 130 11.34 14.34 -0.94
CA GLY A 130 10.68 14.36 0.39
C GLY A 130 11.46 13.62 1.49
N SER A 131 10.84 13.54 2.68
CA SER A 131 11.39 12.85 3.83
C SER A 131 11.46 11.32 3.60
N PHE A 132 12.23 10.62 4.41
CA PHE A 132 12.33 9.15 4.34
C PHE A 132 10.96 8.48 4.49
N TRP A 133 10.12 8.98 5.37
CA TRP A 133 8.75 8.51 5.56
C TRP A 133 7.90 8.66 4.29
N TRP A 134 7.95 9.84 3.66
CA TRP A 134 7.21 10.10 2.43
C TRP A 134 7.69 9.21 1.28
N LYS A 135 9.00 9.03 1.15
CA LYS A 135 9.58 8.09 0.19
C LYS A 135 9.08 6.65 0.39
N ASP A 136 8.98 6.21 1.64
CA ASP A 136 8.47 4.87 1.95
C ASP A 136 6.96 4.73 1.65
N CYS A 137 6.16 5.77 1.87
CA CYS A 137 4.77 5.81 1.44
C CYS A 137 4.67 5.74 -0.09
N MET A 138 5.46 6.54 -0.81
CA MET A 138 5.44 6.58 -2.28
C MET A 138 5.89 5.27 -2.94
N LYS A 139 6.71 4.44 -2.28
CA LYS A 139 7.01 3.08 -2.75
C LYS A 139 5.79 2.16 -2.80
N MET A 140 4.71 2.52 -2.12
CA MET A 140 3.43 1.78 -2.17
C MET A 140 2.45 2.34 -3.20
N PHE A 141 2.88 3.30 -4.03
CA PHE A 141 2.00 4.01 -4.95
C PHE A 141 1.38 3.11 -6.01
N ASP A 142 2.16 2.22 -6.63
CA ASP A 142 1.65 1.29 -7.64
C ASP A 142 0.57 0.38 -7.04
N LEU A 143 0.84 -0.20 -5.87
CA LEU A 143 -0.13 -1.00 -5.14
C LEU A 143 -1.38 -0.18 -4.74
N TYR A 144 -1.20 1.09 -4.36
CA TYR A 144 -2.32 2.00 -4.09
C TYR A 144 -3.19 2.19 -5.33
N LYS A 145 -2.58 2.42 -6.50
CA LYS A 145 -3.30 2.57 -7.77
C LYS A 145 -4.08 1.31 -8.17
N GLU A 146 -3.48 0.13 -8.02
CA GLU A 146 -4.15 -1.14 -8.30
C GLU A 146 -5.40 -1.37 -7.43
N MET A 147 -5.40 -0.82 -6.21
CA MET A 147 -6.49 -1.00 -5.23
C MET A 147 -7.55 0.11 -5.26
N THR A 148 -7.33 1.19 -6.02
CA THR A 148 -8.19 2.37 -6.00
C THR A 148 -8.67 2.75 -7.38
N SER A 149 -9.89 3.27 -7.47
CA SER A 149 -10.41 3.95 -8.64
C SER A 149 -10.51 5.45 -8.38
N CYS A 150 -10.29 6.25 -9.41
CA CYS A 150 -10.36 7.70 -9.32
C CYS A 150 -11.73 8.20 -9.75
N GLU A 151 -12.46 8.82 -8.82
CA GLU A 151 -13.69 9.53 -9.13
C GLU A 151 -13.36 10.95 -9.60
N ILE A 152 -13.66 11.26 -10.87
CA ILE A 152 -13.32 12.55 -11.45
C ILE A 152 -14.28 13.62 -10.95
N ARG A 153 -13.75 14.61 -10.22
CA ARG A 153 -14.48 15.84 -9.86
C ARG A 153 -14.01 17.00 -10.75
N SER A 154 -12.92 17.63 -10.38
CA SER A 154 -12.31 18.70 -11.17
C SER A 154 -11.36 18.23 -12.27
N GLY A 155 -10.86 17.00 -12.18
CA GLY A 155 -9.92 16.40 -13.13
C GLY A 155 -8.49 16.94 -13.10
N ASN A 156 -8.17 17.87 -12.19
CA ASN A 156 -6.82 18.47 -12.08
C ASN A 156 -5.76 17.47 -11.62
N THR A 157 -6.13 16.60 -10.67
CA THR A 157 -5.23 15.65 -10.03
C THR A 157 -5.30 14.25 -10.62
N CYS A 158 -6.29 13.99 -11.47
CA CYS A 158 -6.47 12.72 -12.14
C CYS A 158 -5.74 12.74 -13.49
N LYS A 159 -4.87 11.76 -13.71
CA LYS A 159 -4.14 11.60 -14.97
C LYS A 159 -4.97 10.83 -15.98
N LEU A 160 -4.92 11.29 -17.23
CA LEU A 160 -5.68 10.68 -18.31
C LEU A 160 -5.30 9.22 -18.53
N TRP A 161 -4.00 8.92 -18.55
CA TRP A 161 -3.47 7.63 -18.96
C TRP A 161 -3.24 6.65 -17.83
N ASP A 162 -2.79 7.16 -16.67
CA ASP A 162 -2.26 6.32 -15.60
C ASP A 162 -3.23 6.04 -14.46
N ASP A 163 -4.27 6.87 -14.29
CA ASP A 163 -5.23 6.68 -13.22
C ASP A 163 -6.43 5.85 -13.68
N SER A 164 -6.90 4.95 -12.83
CA SER A 164 -8.14 4.19 -13.08
C SER A 164 -9.34 5.11 -12.86
N TRP A 165 -9.74 5.80 -13.88
CA TRP A 165 -10.99 6.55 -13.93
C TRP A 165 -11.96 5.84 -14.87
N ASN A 166 -13.21 5.80 -14.58
CA ASN A 166 -14.19 4.96 -15.30
C ASN A 166 -13.93 3.43 -15.22
N GLY A 167 -13.23 2.98 -14.16
CA GLY A 167 -12.98 1.56 -13.89
C GLY A 167 -11.84 0.93 -14.69
N GLU A 168 -11.19 1.67 -15.60
CA GLU A 168 -10.12 1.19 -16.45
C GLU A 168 -8.95 2.17 -16.48
N ILE A 169 -7.74 1.65 -16.73
CA ILE A 169 -6.54 2.45 -16.95
C ILE A 169 -6.34 2.58 -18.46
N MET A 170 -6.38 3.80 -18.98
CA MET A 170 -6.44 4.05 -20.41
C MET A 170 -5.20 3.61 -21.19
N HIS A 171 -4.00 3.68 -20.60
CA HIS A 171 -2.80 3.22 -21.31
C HIS A 171 -2.78 1.70 -21.53
N PHE A 172 -3.44 0.90 -20.68
CA PHE A 172 -3.59 -0.53 -20.92
C PHE A 172 -4.68 -0.83 -21.95
N LYS A 173 -5.73 -0.01 -21.96
CA LYS A 173 -6.83 -0.18 -22.91
C LYS A 173 -6.45 0.27 -24.32
N PHE A 174 -5.68 1.34 -24.44
CA PHE A 174 -5.26 1.96 -25.70
C PHE A 174 -3.74 2.16 -25.75
N PRO A 175 -2.94 1.07 -25.75
CA PRO A 175 -1.48 1.17 -25.67
C PRO A 175 -0.85 1.86 -26.88
N GLU A 176 -1.41 1.62 -28.08
CA GLU A 176 -0.92 2.24 -29.29
C GLU A 176 -1.19 3.75 -29.29
N LEU A 177 -2.41 4.17 -28.95
CA LEU A 177 -2.75 5.58 -28.85
C LEU A 177 -1.88 6.30 -27.79
N HIS A 178 -1.61 5.63 -26.66
CA HIS A 178 -0.72 6.14 -25.61
C HIS A 178 0.71 6.37 -26.16
N SER A 179 1.21 5.49 -27.03
CA SER A 179 2.55 5.64 -27.62
C SER A 179 2.72 6.88 -28.50
N PHE A 180 1.65 7.35 -29.14
CA PHE A 180 1.63 8.59 -29.93
C PHE A 180 1.40 9.85 -29.10
N CYS A 181 1.15 9.72 -27.79
CA CYS A 181 0.84 10.87 -26.93
C CYS A 181 2.07 11.74 -26.67
N ASN A 182 1.97 13.05 -26.98
CA ASN A 182 3.03 14.04 -26.73
C ASN A 182 3.24 14.31 -25.24
N GLN A 183 2.20 14.13 -24.42
CA GLN A 183 2.20 14.44 -23.00
C GLN A 183 1.58 13.28 -22.22
N GLN A 184 2.35 12.23 -21.97
CA GLN A 184 1.88 11.04 -21.25
C GLN A 184 1.36 11.35 -19.83
N ASN A 185 1.83 12.42 -19.22
CA ASN A 185 1.48 12.81 -17.86
C ASN A 185 0.35 13.86 -17.77
N ILE A 186 -0.43 14.04 -18.81
CA ILE A 186 -1.50 15.05 -18.86
C ILE A 186 -2.63 14.72 -17.88
N SER A 187 -3.17 15.75 -17.20
CA SER A 187 -4.38 15.58 -16.38
C SER A 187 -5.64 15.56 -17.25
N VAL A 188 -6.68 14.89 -16.76
CA VAL A 188 -7.99 14.83 -17.47
C VAL A 188 -8.53 16.23 -17.77
N LYS A 189 -8.37 17.17 -16.84
CA LYS A 189 -8.79 18.57 -17.06
C LYS A 189 -8.03 19.23 -18.18
N LYS A 190 -6.68 19.16 -18.18
CA LYS A 190 -5.86 19.75 -19.25
C LYS A 190 -6.18 19.13 -20.59
N ALA A 191 -6.42 17.81 -20.66
CA ALA A 191 -6.83 17.13 -21.87
C ALA A 191 -8.18 17.65 -22.40
N LYS A 192 -9.14 17.88 -21.51
CA LYS A 192 -10.45 18.46 -21.84
C LYS A 192 -10.34 19.92 -22.28
N ASP A 193 -9.56 20.73 -21.59
CA ASP A 193 -9.41 22.17 -21.84
C ASP A 193 -8.67 22.45 -23.18
N ASN A 194 -7.88 21.49 -23.68
CA ASN A 194 -7.23 21.61 -25.00
C ASN A 194 -8.21 21.62 -26.20
N GLY A 195 -9.48 21.38 -25.96
CA GLY A 195 -10.59 21.50 -26.94
C GLY A 195 -10.55 20.51 -28.10
N ASN A 196 -9.36 20.11 -28.56
CA ASN A 196 -9.18 19.12 -29.61
C ASN A 196 -8.20 18.04 -29.14
N LEU A 197 -8.69 16.82 -28.97
CA LEU A 197 -7.89 15.68 -28.51
C LEU A 197 -6.74 15.35 -29.48
N TYR A 198 -6.89 15.61 -30.78
CA TYR A 198 -5.82 15.37 -31.76
C TYR A 198 -4.53 16.14 -31.47
N ASN A 199 -4.62 17.30 -30.80
CA ASN A 199 -3.44 18.07 -30.41
C ASN A 199 -2.58 17.39 -29.35
N LEU A 200 -3.08 16.34 -28.70
CA LEU A 200 -2.35 15.55 -27.72
C LEU A 200 -1.44 14.50 -28.35
N PHE A 201 -1.58 14.23 -29.64
CA PHE A 201 -0.92 13.15 -30.35
C PHE A 201 0.03 13.63 -31.45
N GLN A 202 1.04 12.81 -31.70
CA GLN A 202 1.89 12.95 -32.89
C GLN A 202 1.13 12.38 -34.10
N LEU A 203 0.93 13.21 -35.10
CA LEU A 203 0.26 12.82 -36.36
C LEU A 203 1.30 12.47 -37.41
N PRO A 204 1.01 11.53 -38.35
CA PRO A 204 -0.23 10.75 -38.48
C PRO A 204 -0.29 9.58 -37.49
N LEU A 205 -1.50 9.28 -36.99
CA LEU A 205 -1.76 8.07 -36.19
C LEU A 205 -1.69 6.83 -37.08
N SER A 206 -1.29 5.70 -36.51
CA SER A 206 -1.41 4.40 -37.21
C SER A 206 -2.89 4.03 -37.39
N ILE A 207 -3.18 3.14 -38.34
CA ILE A 207 -4.55 2.67 -38.61
C ILE A 207 -5.17 2.02 -37.37
N THR A 208 -4.35 1.37 -36.53
CA THR A 208 -4.78 0.72 -35.28
C THR A 208 -4.98 1.68 -34.12
N ALA A 209 -4.39 2.88 -34.19
CA ALA A 209 -4.55 3.92 -33.16
C ALA A 209 -5.74 4.87 -33.43
N HIS A 210 -6.37 4.74 -34.60
CA HIS A 210 -7.53 5.54 -35.01
C HIS A 210 -8.81 4.91 -34.52
#